data_3d97fbf42e9706cca7eb51c1090b294e
#
_entry.id   3d97fbf42e9706cca7eb51c1090b294e
#
_cell.length_a   1.000
_cell.length_b   1.000
_cell.length_c   1.000
_cell.angle_alpha   90.00
_cell.angle_beta   90.00
_cell.angle_gamma   90.00
#
_symmetry.space_group_name_H-M   'P 1'
#
loop_
_entity.id
_entity.type
_entity.pdbx_description
1 polymer ?
#
loop_
_entity_poly.entity_id
_entity_poly.type
_entity_poly.pdbx_seq_one_letter_code
_entity_poly.pdbx_strand_id
1 'polypeptide(L)'
;MNILENIVFNTDKPSVVQIKNSDKIKYFAVGLGNGAVLKKHSTAVPTTVTVLKGEINMIFSDQEYTLKEFDIFDIPVDEVHEVVGILASNLFTVTKEL
;
A
#
# COMPACT_ATOMS: atom_id res chain seq x y z
N MET A 1 14.14 -9.42 -9.70
CA MET A 1 14.23 -8.84 -8.34
C MET A 1 13.24 -9.54 -7.43
N ASN A 2 13.63 -9.85 -6.22
CA ASN A 2 12.71 -10.36 -5.20
C ASN A 2 12.33 -9.21 -4.27
N ILE A 3 11.02 -8.99 -4.09
CA ILE A 3 10.54 -7.87 -3.28
C ILE A 3 10.99 -8.00 -1.82
N LEU A 4 10.88 -9.21 -1.24
CA LEU A 4 11.23 -9.43 0.17
C LEU A 4 12.73 -9.20 0.47
N GLU A 5 13.59 -9.34 -0.53
CA GLU A 5 15.02 -9.08 -0.39
C GLU A 5 15.37 -7.59 -0.46
N ASN A 6 14.42 -6.74 -0.85
CA ASN A 6 14.65 -5.32 -1.12
C ASN A 6 13.77 -4.39 -0.27
N ILE A 7 12.97 -4.93 0.64
CA ILE A 7 12.05 -4.16 1.45
C ILE A 7 12.28 -4.44 2.93
N VAL A 8 11.99 -3.46 3.77
CA VAL A 8 12.05 -3.60 5.23
C VAL A 8 10.69 -3.27 5.84
N PHE A 9 10.45 -3.76 7.05
CA PHE A 9 9.19 -3.56 7.75
C PHE A 9 9.45 -2.73 9.02
N ASN A 10 9.59 -1.42 8.84
CA ASN A 10 9.82 -0.50 9.95
C ASN A 10 8.50 -0.18 10.65
N THR A 11 8.55 0.02 11.96
CA THR A 11 7.36 0.41 12.74
C THR A 11 7.11 1.92 12.70
N ASP A 12 8.06 2.72 12.24
CA ASP A 12 8.00 4.19 12.27
C ASP A 12 7.82 4.84 10.90
N LYS A 13 8.02 4.11 9.82
CA LYS A 13 7.90 4.66 8.46
C LYS A 13 7.68 3.57 7.43
N PRO A 14 7.06 3.91 6.27
CA PRO A 14 6.95 2.98 5.14
C PRO A 14 8.31 2.73 4.48
N SER A 15 8.46 1.54 3.92
CA SER A 15 9.55 1.20 2.99
C SER A 15 8.94 1.00 1.62
N VAL A 16 9.51 1.63 0.58
CA VAL A 16 8.95 1.60 -0.78
C VAL A 16 9.99 1.06 -1.74
N VAL A 17 9.59 0.12 -2.57
CA VAL A 17 10.42 -0.44 -3.63
C VAL A 17 9.73 -0.22 -4.96
N GLN A 18 10.36 0.54 -5.85
CA GLN A 18 9.84 0.76 -7.21
C GLN A 18 10.02 -0.52 -8.03
N ILE A 19 8.95 -0.99 -8.65
CA ILE A 19 8.97 -2.19 -9.50
C ILE A 19 8.99 -1.79 -10.97
N LYS A 20 8.10 -0.88 -11.37
CA LYS A 20 8.04 -0.36 -12.73
C LYS A 20 7.54 1.07 -12.73
N ASN A 21 8.22 1.93 -13.49
CA ASN A 21 7.85 3.33 -13.64
C ASN A 21 7.98 3.72 -15.10
N SER A 22 6.86 4.08 -15.72
CA SER A 22 6.80 4.52 -17.10
C SER A 22 5.85 5.71 -17.21
N ASP A 23 5.65 6.22 -18.42
CA ASP A 23 4.67 7.29 -18.67
C ASP A 23 3.22 6.81 -18.56
N LYS A 24 2.99 5.49 -18.46
CA LYS A 24 1.64 4.90 -18.41
C LYS A 24 1.30 4.26 -17.08
N ILE A 25 2.31 3.84 -16.31
CA ILE A 25 2.07 3.08 -15.10
C ILE A 25 3.14 3.39 -14.04
N LYS A 26 2.69 3.45 -12.78
CA LYS A 26 3.56 3.34 -11.61
C LYS A 26 3.18 2.09 -10.85
N TYR A 27 4.18 1.23 -10.61
CA TYR A 27 3.98 -0.02 -9.91
C TYR A 27 5.09 -0.16 -8.87
N PHE A 28 4.69 -0.22 -7.59
CA PHE A 28 5.63 -0.27 -6.49
C PHE A 28 5.08 -1.12 -5.34
N ALA A 29 6.00 -1.57 -4.48
CA ALA A 29 5.67 -2.29 -3.26
C ALA A 29 5.86 -1.40 -2.04
N VAL A 30 5.03 -1.59 -1.03
CA VAL A 30 5.10 -0.89 0.25
C VAL A 30 5.18 -1.91 1.36
N GLY A 31 6.17 -1.76 2.23
CA GLY A 31 6.33 -2.53 3.46
C GLY A 31 6.01 -1.67 4.67
N LEU A 32 5.19 -2.20 5.58
CA LEU A 32 4.84 -1.56 6.84
C LEU A 32 5.04 -2.56 7.99
N GLY A 33 5.74 -2.14 9.02
CA GLY A 33 5.77 -2.87 10.28
C GLY A 33 4.48 -2.64 11.08
N ASN A 34 4.38 -3.22 12.26
CA ASN A 34 3.21 -3.07 13.12
C ASN A 34 3.02 -1.60 13.51
N GLY A 35 1.85 -1.04 13.20
CA GLY A 35 1.50 0.33 13.52
C GLY A 35 2.12 1.39 12.62
N ALA A 36 2.96 1.00 11.66
CA ALA A 36 3.51 1.95 10.68
C ALA A 36 2.40 2.50 9.81
N VAL A 37 2.49 3.78 9.46
CA VAL A 37 1.44 4.50 8.74
C VAL A 37 1.97 5.05 7.42
N LEU A 38 1.27 4.77 6.35
CA LEU A 38 1.37 5.51 5.11
C LEU A 38 0.39 6.68 5.25
N LYS A 39 0.93 7.89 5.42
CA LYS A 39 0.17 9.09 5.83
C LYS A 39 -0.95 9.42 4.86
N LYS A 40 -1.95 10.14 5.37
CA LYS A 40 -3.11 10.59 4.58
C LYS A 40 -2.69 11.26 3.28
N HIS A 41 -3.27 10.78 2.20
CA HIS A 41 -3.05 11.29 0.85
C HIS A 41 -4.23 10.88 -0.03
N SER A 42 -4.28 11.44 -1.23
CA SER A 42 -5.23 11.04 -2.26
C SER A 42 -4.48 10.80 -3.56
N THR A 43 -5.13 10.13 -4.50
CA THR A 43 -4.56 9.90 -5.82
C THR A 43 -5.57 10.30 -6.89
N ALA A 44 -5.10 10.98 -7.91
CA ALA A 44 -5.94 11.50 -8.99
C ALA A 44 -6.13 10.49 -10.14
N VAL A 45 -5.52 9.32 -10.04
CA VAL A 45 -5.55 8.29 -11.08
C VAL A 45 -6.09 6.98 -10.52
N PRO A 46 -6.62 6.09 -11.38
CA PRO A 46 -7.04 4.76 -10.94
C PRO A 46 -5.89 4.03 -10.26
N THR A 47 -6.13 3.50 -9.08
CA THR A 47 -5.10 2.88 -8.24
C THR A 47 -5.63 1.58 -7.66
N THR A 48 -4.84 0.51 -7.81
CA THR A 48 -5.18 -0.82 -7.30
C THR A 48 -4.14 -1.26 -6.29
N VAL A 49 -4.61 -1.75 -5.14
CA VAL A 49 -3.78 -2.31 -4.07
C VAL A 49 -3.98 -3.81 -4.02
N THR A 50 -2.87 -4.56 -3.92
CA THR A 50 -2.89 -6.01 -3.72
C THR A 50 -2.04 -6.35 -2.51
N VAL A 51 -2.64 -6.98 -1.49
CA VAL A 51 -1.91 -7.40 -0.30
C VAL A 51 -1.23 -8.74 -0.57
N LEU A 52 0.07 -8.81 -0.36
CA LEU A 52 0.87 -10.02 -0.55
C LEU A 52 1.23 -10.72 0.76
N LYS A 53 1.34 -9.97 1.86
CA LYS A 53 1.74 -10.50 3.17
C LYS A 53 1.14 -9.65 4.27
N GLY A 54 0.70 -10.28 5.33
CA GLY A 54 0.19 -9.59 6.51
C GLY A 54 -1.20 -9.04 6.34
N GLU A 55 -1.44 -7.90 6.97
CA GLU A 55 -2.76 -7.28 7.06
C GLU A 55 -2.62 -5.78 7.17
N ILE A 56 -3.46 -5.02 6.47
CA ILE A 56 -3.46 -3.57 6.53
C ILE A 56 -4.88 -3.04 6.76
N ASN A 57 -4.98 -1.90 7.46
CA ASN A 57 -6.21 -1.12 7.51
C ASN A 57 -6.10 0.03 6.53
N MET A 58 -7.06 0.13 5.65
CA MET A 58 -7.21 1.27 4.76
C MET A 58 -8.31 2.16 5.30
N ILE A 59 -7.96 3.39 5.72
CA ILE A 59 -8.83 4.27 6.49
C ILE A 59 -9.21 5.49 5.66
N PHE A 60 -10.50 5.60 5.39
CA PHE A 60 -11.12 6.76 4.73
C PHE A 60 -11.84 7.62 5.78
N SER A 61 -12.40 8.76 5.39
CA SER A 61 -13.08 9.66 6.32
C SER A 61 -14.31 9.05 7.00
N ASP A 62 -15.00 8.15 6.30
CA ASP A 62 -16.28 7.57 6.76
C ASP A 62 -16.26 6.04 6.85
N GLN A 63 -15.20 5.38 6.39
CA GLN A 63 -15.11 3.92 6.35
C GLN A 63 -13.69 3.44 6.55
N GLU A 64 -13.57 2.21 7.09
CA GLU A 64 -12.31 1.48 7.18
C GLU A 64 -12.48 0.13 6.51
N TYR A 65 -11.41 -0.33 5.86
CA TYR A 65 -11.34 -1.65 5.26
C TYR A 65 -10.11 -2.38 5.78
N THR A 66 -10.31 -3.58 6.32
CA THR A 66 -9.20 -4.46 6.67
C THR A 66 -8.93 -5.38 5.49
N LEU A 67 -7.73 -5.28 4.94
CA LEU A 67 -7.30 -6.08 3.79
C LEU A 67 -6.29 -7.12 4.25
N LYS A 68 -6.49 -8.35 3.81
CA LYS A 68 -5.65 -9.52 4.13
C LYS A 68 -4.92 -10.00 2.89
N GLU A 69 -4.06 -11.01 3.08
CA GLU A 69 -3.31 -11.60 1.98
C GLU A 69 -4.22 -11.98 0.81
N PHE A 70 -3.81 -11.58 -0.37
CA PHE A 70 -4.48 -11.78 -1.65
C PHE A 70 -5.75 -10.94 -1.87
N ASP A 71 -6.10 -10.06 -0.93
CA ASP A 71 -7.17 -9.09 -1.19
C ASP A 71 -6.68 -8.04 -2.19
N ILE A 72 -7.57 -7.69 -3.11
CA ILE A 72 -7.36 -6.65 -4.10
C ILE A 72 -8.39 -5.56 -3.88
N PHE A 73 -7.94 -4.30 -3.86
CA PHE A 73 -8.79 -3.16 -3.55
C PHE A 73 -8.53 -2.02 -4.52
N ASP A 74 -9.58 -1.53 -5.17
CA ASP A 74 -9.51 -0.34 -6.01
C ASP A 74 -9.75 0.90 -5.15
N ILE A 75 -8.75 1.78 -5.08
CA ILE A 75 -8.85 3.02 -4.29
C ILE A 75 -9.67 4.03 -5.08
N PRO A 76 -10.77 4.57 -4.51
CA PRO A 76 -11.53 5.62 -5.17
C PRO A 76 -10.68 6.85 -5.48
N VAL A 77 -10.78 7.35 -6.71
CA VAL A 77 -10.05 8.54 -7.17
C VAL A 77 -10.41 9.74 -6.29
N ASP A 78 -9.39 10.51 -5.91
CA ASP A 78 -9.50 11.75 -5.13
C ASP A 78 -10.00 11.60 -3.69
N GLU A 79 -10.21 10.39 -3.18
CA GLU A 79 -10.56 10.20 -1.78
C GLU A 79 -9.31 10.13 -0.90
N VAL A 80 -9.30 10.94 0.14
CA VAL A 80 -8.20 10.94 1.12
C VAL A 80 -8.26 9.68 1.97
N HIS A 81 -7.12 9.04 2.12
CA HIS A 81 -7.00 7.79 2.89
C HIS A 81 -5.62 7.67 3.52
N GLU A 82 -5.52 6.85 4.55
CA GLU A 82 -4.26 6.41 5.13
C GLU A 82 -4.25 4.89 5.25
N VAL A 83 -3.05 4.32 5.35
CA VAL A 83 -2.86 2.87 5.48
C VAL A 83 -2.05 2.58 6.72
N VAL A 84 -2.51 1.64 7.53
CA VAL A 84 -1.83 1.25 8.78
C VAL A 84 -1.52 -0.24 8.74
N GLY A 85 -0.27 -0.60 9.04
CA GLY A 85 0.15 -2.00 9.17
C GLY A 85 -0.37 -2.62 10.46
N ILE A 86 -0.94 -3.82 10.38
CA ILE A 86 -1.56 -4.49 11.54
C ILE A 86 -0.63 -5.54 12.13
N LEU A 87 0.00 -6.37 11.32
CA LEU A 87 0.90 -7.43 11.77
C LEU A 87 2.35 -6.93 11.83
N ALA A 88 3.27 -7.81 12.21
CA ALA A 88 4.69 -7.45 12.29
C ALA A 88 5.30 -7.10 10.93
N SER A 89 4.82 -7.74 9.87
CA SER A 89 5.28 -7.53 8.51
C SER A 89 4.08 -7.49 7.57
N ASN A 90 3.89 -6.38 6.89
CA ASN A 90 2.77 -6.16 5.98
C ASN A 90 3.30 -5.65 4.66
N LEU A 91 2.99 -6.35 3.59
CA LEU A 91 3.46 -6.06 2.25
C LEU A 91 2.30 -5.96 1.28
N PHE A 92 2.22 -4.86 0.56
CA PHE A 92 1.24 -4.71 -0.51
C PHE A 92 1.87 -4.03 -1.72
N THR A 93 1.29 -4.26 -2.87
CA THR A 93 1.68 -3.56 -4.09
C THR A 93 0.64 -2.53 -4.46
N VAL A 94 1.08 -1.50 -5.13
CA VAL A 94 0.24 -0.40 -5.62
C VAL A 94 0.52 -0.25 -7.11
N THR A 95 -0.54 -0.26 -7.90
CA THR A 95 -0.49 -0.02 -9.34
C THR A 95 -1.30 1.21 -9.66
N LYS A 96 -0.67 2.23 -10.25
CA LYS A 96 -1.33 3.46 -10.69
C LYS A 96 -1.34 3.52 -12.20
N GLU A 97 -2.53 3.75 -12.78
CA GLU A 97 -2.70 3.98 -14.23
C GLU A 97 -2.59 5.48 -14.49
N LEU A 98 -1.51 5.88 -15.12
CA LEU A 98 -1.22 7.30 -15.36
C LEU A 98 -1.88 7.85 -16.62
#